data_a5aaa107ce0919f52b2d4318a12fdc4d
#
_entry.id   a5aaa107ce0919f52b2d4318a12fdc4d
#
_cell.length_a   1.000
_cell.length_b   1.000
_cell.length_c   1.000
_cell.angle_alpha   90.00
_cell.angle_beta   90.00
_cell.angle_gamma   90.00
#
_symmetry.space_group_name_H-M   'P 1'
#
loop_
_entity.id
_entity.type
_entity.pdbx_description
1 polymer ?
#
loop_
_entity_poly.entity_id
_entity_poly.type
_entity_poly.pdbx_seq_one_letter_code
_entity_poly.pdbx_strand_id
1 'polypeptide(L)'
;LGNLLQQTYNIIDAAIVGQILGAKALASVGASSSIQFLVLGFCMGSCTGFGVPVAKYFGAEKIEKMRDYIFNGAVLCAGIAVILTALCSVLCPQILHILSVPEDIYDNAYSYLLIIFLGIPFTILYNYLSSILRSVGDSRTPFIFLALSAVLNIFLDLFCIVVLKLGCAGAAIATISAQAISGILCLIFIIRKMKLLWLKKENRTIKGDAVKELLAMGMPTGLQFSITAIGSMVMQSANNGLGSTYVSAFTAAMKIKQFTMCPFDAIATSASVFCSQNLGAGQSDRIKKGLRCGITVGVGYGIAAGILLIFAGRTLSMLFVGKSAVAVLDASAK
;
A
#
# COMPACT_ATOMS: atom_id res chain seq x y z
N LEU A 1 0.37 -2.84 12.82
CA LEU A 1 -0.66 -1.83 13.09
C LEU A 1 -0.87 -0.90 11.90
N GLY A 2 0.19 -0.35 11.26
CA GLY A 2 0.07 0.56 10.12
C GLY A 2 -0.76 -0.02 8.97
N ASN A 3 -0.47 -1.24 8.53
CA ASN A 3 -1.20 -1.89 7.45
C ASN A 3 -2.68 -2.13 7.81
N LEU A 4 -2.97 -2.51 9.07
CA LEU A 4 -4.35 -2.65 9.54
C LEU A 4 -5.10 -1.32 9.53
N LEU A 5 -4.46 -0.26 10.01
CA LEU A 5 -5.03 1.08 9.97
C LEU A 5 -5.33 1.52 8.53
N GLN A 6 -4.39 1.24 7.59
CA GLN A 6 -4.58 1.54 6.18
C GLN A 6 -5.78 0.80 5.58
N GLN A 7 -5.97 -0.47 5.90
CA GLN A 7 -7.13 -1.22 5.44
C GLN A 7 -8.43 -0.70 6.06
N THR A 8 -8.38 -0.31 7.34
CA THR A 8 -9.56 0.25 8.02
C THR A 8 -10.02 1.55 7.38
N TYR A 9 -9.10 2.49 7.11
CA TYR A 9 -9.50 3.74 6.49
C TYR A 9 -9.99 3.56 5.05
N ASN A 10 -9.42 2.64 4.27
CA ASN A 10 -9.91 2.32 2.92
C ASN A 10 -11.37 1.83 2.93
N ILE A 11 -11.76 1.08 3.97
CA ILE A 11 -13.16 0.64 4.13
C ILE A 11 -14.05 1.81 4.51
N ILE A 12 -13.59 2.69 5.39
CA ILE A 12 -14.34 3.88 5.80
C ILE A 12 -14.54 4.81 4.60
N ASP A 13 -13.51 5.07 3.80
CA ASP A 13 -13.58 5.85 2.57
C ASP A 13 -14.62 5.27 1.59
N ALA A 14 -14.56 3.97 1.31
CA ALA A 14 -15.55 3.29 0.48
C ALA A 14 -16.98 3.38 1.06
N ALA A 15 -17.13 3.32 2.39
CA ALA A 15 -18.41 3.46 3.05
C ALA A 15 -18.96 4.90 2.92
N ILE A 16 -18.12 5.92 3.08
CA ILE A 16 -18.50 7.33 2.90
C ILE A 16 -18.98 7.57 1.46
N VAL A 17 -18.20 7.12 0.47
CA VAL A 17 -18.58 7.23 -0.95
C VAL A 17 -19.91 6.53 -1.21
N GLY A 18 -20.07 5.30 -0.74
CA GLY A 18 -21.28 4.50 -0.97
C GLY A 18 -22.53 5.07 -0.30
N GLN A 19 -22.41 5.59 0.93
CA GLN A 19 -23.56 6.14 1.68
C GLN A 19 -23.97 7.54 1.20
N ILE A 20 -23.01 8.37 0.83
CA ILE A 20 -23.29 9.78 0.48
C ILE A 20 -23.56 9.94 -1.01
N LEU A 21 -22.75 9.29 -1.87
CA LEU A 21 -22.85 9.41 -3.33
C LEU A 21 -23.66 8.31 -3.99
N GLY A 22 -23.95 7.23 -3.23
CA GLY A 22 -24.77 6.12 -3.70
C GLY A 22 -23.98 5.00 -4.41
N ALA A 23 -24.76 3.97 -4.83
CA ALA A 23 -24.19 2.74 -5.37
C ALA A 23 -23.38 2.91 -6.67
N LYS A 24 -23.78 3.84 -7.54
CA LYS A 24 -23.04 4.12 -8.80
C LYS A 24 -21.66 4.68 -8.54
N ALA A 25 -21.51 5.60 -7.58
CA ALA A 25 -20.23 6.15 -7.19
C ALA A 25 -19.31 5.08 -6.56
N LEU A 26 -19.87 4.25 -5.70
CA LEU A 26 -19.13 3.11 -5.12
C LEU A 26 -18.68 2.12 -6.19
N ALA A 27 -19.52 1.85 -7.19
CA ALA A 27 -19.17 0.99 -8.33
C ALA A 27 -18.04 1.60 -9.18
N SER A 28 -18.02 2.93 -9.38
CA SER A 28 -16.95 3.65 -10.08
C SER A 28 -15.60 3.50 -9.39
N VAL A 29 -15.58 3.70 -8.07
CA VAL A 29 -14.37 3.52 -7.23
C VAL A 29 -13.94 2.06 -7.23
N GLY A 30 -14.91 1.13 -7.08
CA GLY A 30 -14.66 -0.30 -7.09
C GLY A 30 -14.06 -0.81 -8.40
N ALA A 31 -14.58 -0.36 -9.55
CA ALA A 31 -14.06 -0.72 -10.87
C ALA A 31 -12.60 -0.30 -11.06
N SER A 32 -12.19 0.80 -10.42
CA SER A 32 -10.82 1.32 -10.48
C SER A 32 -9.84 0.63 -9.51
N SER A 33 -10.34 -0.10 -8.50
CA SER A 33 -9.53 -0.58 -7.37
C SER A 33 -8.43 -1.56 -7.78
N SER A 34 -8.68 -2.41 -8.76
CA SER A 34 -7.72 -3.42 -9.21
C SER A 34 -6.48 -2.79 -9.86
N ILE A 35 -6.68 -1.78 -10.72
CA ILE A 35 -5.56 -1.10 -11.36
C ILE A 35 -4.82 -0.19 -10.38
N GLN A 36 -5.54 0.41 -9.42
CA GLN A 36 -4.88 1.13 -8.33
C GLN A 36 -3.95 0.21 -7.56
N PHE A 37 -4.43 -0.98 -7.16
CA PHE A 37 -3.61 -1.94 -6.44
C PHE A 37 -2.39 -2.39 -7.25
N LEU A 38 -2.54 -2.55 -8.58
CA LEU A 38 -1.43 -2.84 -9.47
C LEU A 38 -0.36 -1.75 -9.46
N VAL A 39 -0.76 -0.49 -9.70
CA VAL A 39 0.16 0.64 -9.87
C VAL A 39 0.71 1.12 -8.52
N LEU A 40 -0.17 1.36 -7.54
CA LEU A 40 0.25 1.83 -6.23
C LEU A 40 1.00 0.74 -5.45
N GLY A 41 0.64 -0.54 -5.63
CA GLY A 41 1.36 -1.68 -5.07
C GLY A 41 2.80 -1.75 -5.59
N PHE A 42 3.02 -1.53 -6.89
CA PHE A 42 4.36 -1.40 -7.45
C PHE A 42 5.15 -0.27 -6.80
N CYS A 43 4.54 0.91 -6.65
CA CYS A 43 5.17 2.06 -5.99
C CYS A 43 5.57 1.74 -4.54
N MET A 44 4.64 1.16 -3.77
CA MET A 44 4.87 0.79 -2.36
C MET A 44 5.96 -0.27 -2.23
N GLY A 45 5.92 -1.30 -3.07
CA GLY A 45 6.92 -2.36 -3.09
C GLY A 45 8.30 -1.84 -3.45
N SER A 46 8.41 -1.01 -4.48
CA SER A 46 9.67 -0.40 -4.90
C SER A 46 10.27 0.47 -3.79
N CYS A 47 9.46 1.32 -3.14
CA CYS A 47 9.90 2.14 -2.00
C CYS A 47 10.38 1.28 -0.83
N THR A 48 9.70 0.16 -0.55
CA THR A 48 10.11 -0.78 0.51
C THR A 48 11.43 -1.45 0.17
N GLY A 49 11.61 -1.88 -1.08
CA GLY A 49 12.84 -2.50 -1.56
C GLY A 49 14.04 -1.53 -1.53
N PHE A 50 13.82 -0.25 -1.83
CA PHE A 50 14.87 0.78 -1.73
C PHE A 50 15.33 1.03 -0.28
N GLY A 51 14.50 0.73 0.72
CA GLY A 51 14.89 0.78 2.13
C GLY A 51 15.88 -0.31 2.54
N VAL A 52 15.97 -1.43 1.82
CA VAL A 52 16.82 -2.58 2.17
C VAL A 52 18.32 -2.21 2.20
N PRO A 53 18.90 -1.63 1.13
CA PRO A 53 20.29 -1.17 1.16
C PRO A 53 20.54 -0.08 2.22
N VAL A 54 19.57 0.81 2.44
CA VAL A 54 19.67 1.86 3.47
C VAL A 54 19.79 1.23 4.86
N ALA A 55 18.96 0.23 5.18
CA ALA A 55 19.03 -0.51 6.43
C ALA A 55 20.38 -1.26 6.58
N LYS A 56 20.90 -1.86 5.51
CA LYS A 56 22.20 -2.52 5.48
C LYS A 56 23.35 -1.56 5.84
N TYR A 57 23.39 -0.38 5.20
CA TYR A 57 24.47 0.58 5.47
C TYR A 57 24.31 1.29 6.81
N PHE A 58 23.08 1.45 7.30
CA PHE A 58 22.81 1.87 8.68
C PHE A 58 23.37 0.87 9.68
N GLY A 59 23.09 -0.43 9.52
CA GLY A 59 23.61 -1.48 10.38
C GLY A 59 25.13 -1.64 10.32
N ALA A 60 25.75 -1.31 9.17
CA ALA A 60 27.21 -1.28 9.00
C ALA A 60 27.87 -0.01 9.57
N GLU A 61 27.10 0.91 10.16
CA GLU A 61 27.55 2.22 10.65
C GLU A 61 28.22 3.10 9.58
N LYS A 62 28.01 2.77 8.28
CA LYS A 62 28.55 3.51 7.13
C LYS A 62 27.60 4.64 6.72
N ILE A 63 27.49 5.66 7.58
CA ILE A 63 26.49 6.73 7.46
C ILE A 63 26.59 7.50 6.14
N GLU A 64 27.81 7.79 5.65
CA GLU A 64 27.96 8.51 4.38
C GLU A 64 27.46 7.67 3.20
N LYS A 65 27.76 6.36 3.18
CA LYS A 65 27.19 5.47 2.16
C LYS A 65 25.66 5.38 2.28
N MET A 66 25.13 5.25 3.49
CA MET A 66 23.70 5.26 3.72
C MET A 66 23.02 6.50 3.11
N ARG A 67 23.62 7.68 3.31
CA ARG A 67 23.13 8.95 2.72
C ARG A 67 23.18 8.95 1.20
N ASP A 68 24.23 8.39 0.61
CA ASP A 68 24.32 8.21 -0.85
C ASP A 68 23.14 7.38 -1.38
N TYR A 69 22.81 6.28 -0.69
CA TYR A 69 21.67 5.43 -1.06
C TYR A 69 20.33 6.12 -0.86
N ILE A 70 20.18 6.93 0.19
CA ILE A 70 18.98 7.75 0.41
C ILE A 70 18.81 8.76 -0.73
N PHE A 71 19.86 9.44 -1.15
CA PHE A 71 19.76 10.39 -2.25
C PHE A 71 19.42 9.71 -3.58
N ASN A 72 20.17 8.66 -3.94
CA ASN A 72 19.94 7.92 -5.20
C ASN A 72 18.56 7.24 -5.22
N GLY A 73 18.08 6.72 -4.07
CA GLY A 73 16.73 6.19 -3.93
C GLY A 73 15.66 7.26 -4.12
N ALA A 74 15.87 8.48 -3.59
CA ALA A 74 14.97 9.60 -3.82
C ALA A 74 14.88 10.00 -5.30
N VAL A 75 16.03 10.01 -6.01
CA VAL A 75 16.08 10.28 -7.47
C VAL A 75 15.34 9.20 -8.24
N LEU A 76 15.54 7.92 -7.90
CA LEU A 76 14.80 6.81 -8.54
C LEU A 76 13.29 6.90 -8.27
N CYS A 77 12.91 7.19 -7.03
CA CYS A 77 11.51 7.40 -6.67
C CYS A 77 10.88 8.57 -7.45
N ALA A 78 11.59 9.68 -7.61
CA ALA A 78 11.13 10.80 -8.42
C ALA A 78 10.98 10.41 -9.90
N GLY A 79 11.94 9.66 -10.46
CA GLY A 79 11.86 9.13 -11.81
C GLY A 79 10.66 8.20 -12.01
N ILE A 80 10.46 7.24 -11.10
CA ILE A 80 9.29 6.33 -11.12
C ILE A 80 8.00 7.14 -11.01
N ALA A 81 7.94 8.13 -10.11
CA ALA A 81 6.77 8.98 -9.92
C ALA A 81 6.40 9.70 -11.22
N VAL A 82 7.36 10.35 -11.87
CA VAL A 82 7.11 11.08 -13.13
C VAL A 82 6.68 10.13 -14.24
N ILE A 83 7.39 9.01 -14.44
CA ILE A 83 7.09 8.04 -15.49
C ILE A 83 5.69 7.43 -15.29
N LEU A 84 5.39 6.93 -14.08
CA LEU A 84 4.10 6.30 -13.82
C LEU A 84 2.95 7.31 -13.86
N THR A 85 3.13 8.51 -13.31
CA THR A 85 2.11 9.56 -13.38
C THR A 85 1.80 9.89 -14.84
N ALA A 86 2.81 10.15 -15.66
CA ALA A 86 2.63 10.48 -17.07
C ALA A 86 1.98 9.32 -17.84
N LEU A 87 2.54 8.10 -17.70
CA LEU A 87 2.06 6.92 -18.40
C LEU A 87 0.61 6.58 -18.02
N CYS A 88 0.33 6.49 -16.70
CA CYS A 88 -1.00 6.12 -16.22
C CYS A 88 -2.04 7.22 -16.52
N SER A 89 -1.67 8.50 -16.44
CA SER A 89 -2.61 9.59 -16.77
C SER A 89 -2.96 9.62 -18.26
N VAL A 90 -1.97 9.42 -19.14
CA VAL A 90 -2.20 9.37 -20.61
C VAL A 90 -2.99 8.12 -20.99
N LEU A 91 -2.68 6.98 -20.37
CA LEU A 91 -3.36 5.70 -20.68
C LEU A 91 -4.65 5.50 -19.89
N CYS A 92 -5.07 6.45 -19.05
CA CYS A 92 -6.26 6.31 -18.19
C CYS A 92 -7.53 5.93 -18.98
N PRO A 93 -7.86 6.56 -20.12
CA PRO A 93 -9.01 6.15 -20.94
C PRO A 93 -8.89 4.71 -21.44
N GLN A 94 -7.72 4.32 -21.94
CA GLN A 94 -7.48 2.97 -22.46
C GLN A 94 -7.57 1.91 -21.34
N ILE A 95 -7.07 2.23 -20.16
CA ILE A 95 -7.16 1.36 -18.98
C ILE A 95 -8.63 1.10 -18.62
N LEU A 96 -9.47 2.15 -18.58
CA LEU A 96 -10.88 2.01 -18.26
C LEU A 96 -11.63 1.22 -19.35
N HIS A 97 -11.23 1.38 -20.60
CA HIS A 97 -11.79 0.61 -21.71
C HIS A 97 -11.43 -0.89 -21.59
N ILE A 98 -10.17 -1.21 -21.28
CA ILE A 98 -9.72 -2.60 -21.05
C ILE A 98 -10.46 -3.22 -19.86
N LEU A 99 -10.74 -2.44 -18.82
CA LEU A 99 -11.53 -2.88 -17.65
C LEU A 99 -13.03 -3.01 -17.95
N SER A 100 -13.46 -2.67 -19.19
CA SER A 100 -14.87 -2.70 -19.61
C SER A 100 -15.79 -1.98 -18.63
N VAL A 101 -15.38 -0.78 -18.16
CA VAL A 101 -16.16 0.03 -17.24
C VAL A 101 -17.44 0.49 -17.95
N PRO A 102 -18.64 0.26 -17.38
CA PRO A 102 -19.91 0.68 -17.98
C PRO A 102 -19.98 2.19 -18.20
N GLU A 103 -20.65 2.61 -19.30
CA GLU A 103 -20.74 4.02 -19.67
C GLU A 103 -21.40 4.90 -18.61
N ASP A 104 -22.38 4.35 -17.87
CA ASP A 104 -23.14 5.09 -16.84
C ASP A 104 -22.30 5.45 -15.59
N ILE A 105 -21.14 4.86 -15.43
CA ILE A 105 -20.19 5.14 -14.32
C ILE A 105 -18.81 5.60 -14.82
N TYR A 106 -18.62 5.69 -16.15
CA TYR A 106 -17.32 5.95 -16.77
C TYR A 106 -16.71 7.29 -16.33
N ASP A 107 -17.47 8.39 -16.39
CA ASP A 107 -16.97 9.73 -16.07
C ASP A 107 -16.52 9.84 -14.61
N ASN A 108 -17.27 9.20 -13.69
CA ASN A 108 -16.90 9.17 -12.29
C ASN A 108 -15.63 8.31 -12.05
N ALA A 109 -15.53 7.17 -12.72
CA ALA A 109 -14.36 6.31 -12.63
C ALA A 109 -13.12 6.98 -13.23
N TYR A 110 -13.28 7.67 -14.37
CA TYR A 110 -12.21 8.41 -15.03
C TYR A 110 -11.68 9.56 -14.15
N SER A 111 -12.57 10.40 -13.65
CA SER A 111 -12.19 11.53 -12.79
C SER A 111 -11.50 11.05 -11.53
N TYR A 112 -12.04 10.02 -10.89
CA TYR A 112 -11.44 9.42 -9.69
C TYR A 112 -10.04 8.85 -9.96
N LEU A 113 -9.92 7.99 -10.99
CA LEU A 113 -8.69 7.28 -11.31
C LEU A 113 -7.59 8.24 -11.78
N LEU A 114 -7.93 9.23 -12.62
CA LEU A 114 -6.99 10.24 -13.10
C LEU A 114 -6.39 11.04 -11.93
N ILE A 115 -7.22 11.46 -10.97
CA ILE A 115 -6.75 12.18 -9.80
C ILE A 115 -5.84 11.30 -8.95
N ILE A 116 -6.17 10.02 -8.75
CA ILE A 116 -5.30 9.07 -8.05
C ILE A 116 -3.95 8.94 -8.75
N PHE A 117 -3.92 8.85 -10.08
CA PHE A 117 -2.67 8.77 -10.85
C PHE A 117 -1.84 10.05 -10.74
N LEU A 118 -2.46 11.22 -10.77
CA LEU A 118 -1.79 12.49 -10.50
C LEU A 118 -1.23 12.57 -9.07
N GLY A 119 -1.80 11.81 -8.15
CA GLY A 119 -1.36 11.69 -6.76
C GLY A 119 -0.21 10.71 -6.52
N ILE A 120 0.23 9.94 -7.52
CA ILE A 120 1.35 8.99 -7.39
C ILE A 120 2.60 9.61 -6.75
N PRO A 121 3.04 10.84 -7.11
CA PRO A 121 4.21 11.46 -6.49
C PRO A 121 4.09 11.60 -4.97
N PHE A 122 2.91 11.94 -4.46
CA PHE A 122 2.67 12.11 -3.02
C PHE A 122 2.63 10.75 -2.30
N THR A 123 2.04 9.73 -2.95
CA THR A 123 2.05 8.36 -2.45
C THR A 123 3.48 7.81 -2.37
N ILE A 124 4.29 8.02 -3.39
CA ILE A 124 5.71 7.62 -3.40
C ILE A 124 6.48 8.39 -2.34
N LEU A 125 6.27 9.70 -2.20
CA LEU A 125 6.93 10.52 -1.19
C LEU A 125 6.71 9.95 0.21
N TYR A 126 5.45 9.71 0.61
CA TYR A 126 5.14 9.15 1.91
C TYR A 126 5.74 7.76 2.09
N ASN A 127 5.55 6.85 1.14
CA ASN A 127 6.01 5.47 1.25
C ASN A 127 7.54 5.38 1.29
N TYR A 128 8.24 6.18 0.49
CA TYR A 128 9.70 6.23 0.49
C TYR A 128 10.24 6.75 1.81
N LEU A 129 9.78 7.91 2.29
CA LEU A 129 10.24 8.48 3.57
C LEU A 129 9.90 7.56 4.76
N SER A 130 8.74 6.94 4.74
CA SER A 130 8.33 5.94 5.71
C SER A 130 9.25 4.70 5.69
N SER A 131 9.69 4.25 4.50
CA SER A 131 10.65 3.16 4.33
C SER A 131 12.01 3.54 4.89
N ILE A 132 12.50 4.74 4.63
CA ILE A 132 13.78 5.25 5.17
C ILE A 132 13.73 5.31 6.71
N LEU A 133 12.67 5.85 7.31
CA LEU A 133 12.52 5.89 8.76
C LEU A 133 12.54 4.48 9.38
N ARG A 134 11.81 3.54 8.78
CA ARG A 134 11.84 2.14 9.21
C ARG A 134 13.22 1.51 9.07
N SER A 135 13.96 1.85 8.02
CA SER A 135 15.31 1.33 7.76
C SER A 135 16.32 1.71 8.83
N VAL A 136 16.11 2.83 9.53
CA VAL A 136 16.94 3.27 10.67
C VAL A 136 16.32 2.94 12.04
N GLY A 137 15.28 2.11 12.05
CA GLY A 137 14.65 1.60 13.28
C GLY A 137 13.47 2.43 13.81
N ASP A 138 13.12 3.55 13.18
CA ASP A 138 11.95 4.35 13.58
C ASP A 138 10.70 3.90 12.82
N SER A 139 9.93 3.01 13.41
CA SER A 139 8.62 2.58 12.90
C SER A 139 7.45 3.34 13.53
N ARG A 140 7.71 4.11 14.61
CA ARG A 140 6.65 4.84 15.34
C ARG A 140 6.24 6.10 14.59
N THR A 141 7.20 6.87 14.13
CA THR A 141 6.94 8.13 13.42
C THR A 141 6.10 7.94 12.15
N PRO A 142 6.42 7.00 11.23
CA PRO A 142 5.57 6.74 10.07
C PRO A 142 4.15 6.28 10.46
N PHE A 143 4.02 5.50 11.53
CA PHE A 143 2.72 5.05 12.02
C PHE A 143 1.86 6.22 12.52
N ILE A 144 2.45 7.15 13.31
CA ILE A 144 1.73 8.33 13.82
C ILE A 144 1.24 9.19 12.67
N PHE A 145 2.08 9.44 11.66
CA PHE A 145 1.68 10.24 10.50
C PHE A 145 0.65 9.52 9.62
N LEU A 146 0.70 8.20 9.54
CA LEU A 146 -0.33 7.42 8.87
C LEU A 146 -1.68 7.51 9.61
N ALA A 147 -1.65 7.44 10.95
CA ALA A 147 -2.85 7.58 11.76
C ALA A 147 -3.47 8.98 11.61
N LEU A 148 -2.62 10.01 11.63
CA LEU A 148 -3.06 11.40 11.37
C LEU A 148 -3.66 11.55 9.97
N SER A 149 -3.00 10.94 8.97
CA SER A 149 -3.49 10.92 7.58
C SER A 149 -4.86 10.25 7.47
N ALA A 150 -5.05 9.11 8.13
CA ALA A 150 -6.32 8.40 8.10
C ALA A 150 -7.47 9.24 8.70
N VAL A 151 -7.22 9.89 9.83
CA VAL A 151 -8.22 10.81 10.42
C VAL A 151 -8.48 11.99 9.51
N LEU A 152 -7.43 12.60 8.98
CA LEU A 152 -7.55 13.76 8.08
C LEU A 152 -8.27 13.38 6.78
N ASN A 153 -8.01 12.20 6.23
CA ASN A 153 -8.70 11.71 5.04
C ASN A 153 -10.22 11.66 5.25
N ILE A 154 -10.70 11.11 6.38
CA ILE A 154 -12.13 11.07 6.69
C ILE A 154 -12.75 12.47 6.72
N PHE A 155 -12.08 13.44 7.35
CA PHE A 155 -12.56 14.83 7.38
C PHE A 155 -12.55 15.47 5.98
N LEU A 156 -11.49 15.22 5.20
CA LEU A 156 -11.38 15.75 3.84
C LEU A 156 -12.41 15.11 2.90
N ASP A 157 -12.70 13.81 3.05
CA ASP A 157 -13.76 13.13 2.30
C ASP A 157 -15.11 13.81 2.52
N LEU A 158 -15.49 13.98 3.80
CA LEU A 158 -16.73 14.66 4.14
C LEU A 158 -16.74 16.11 3.61
N PHE A 159 -15.65 16.82 3.74
CA PHE A 159 -15.54 18.19 3.24
C PHE A 159 -15.64 18.26 1.71
N CYS A 160 -14.87 17.46 0.98
CA CYS A 160 -14.85 17.47 -0.49
C CYS A 160 -16.16 16.95 -1.08
N ILE A 161 -16.76 15.92 -0.47
CA ILE A 161 -17.97 15.29 -1.00
C ILE A 161 -19.23 16.07 -0.59
N VAL A 162 -19.37 16.47 0.68
CA VAL A 162 -20.61 17.08 1.21
C VAL A 162 -20.61 18.58 1.01
N VAL A 163 -19.51 19.28 1.35
CA VAL A 163 -19.44 20.73 1.30
C VAL A 163 -19.12 21.23 -0.11
N LEU A 164 -18.04 20.69 -0.73
CA LEU A 164 -17.63 21.11 -2.07
C LEU A 164 -18.40 20.41 -3.19
N LYS A 165 -19.14 19.33 -2.89
CA LYS A 165 -19.97 18.55 -3.84
C LYS A 165 -19.18 18.04 -5.07
N LEU A 166 -17.93 17.65 -4.87
CA LEU A 166 -17.03 17.20 -5.94
C LEU A 166 -17.26 15.72 -6.35
N GLY A 167 -18.23 15.04 -5.75
CA GLY A 167 -18.54 13.65 -6.09
C GLY A 167 -17.35 12.70 -5.87
N CYS A 168 -17.16 11.74 -6.78
CA CYS A 168 -16.06 10.77 -6.73
C CYS A 168 -14.67 11.43 -6.82
N ALA A 169 -14.54 12.52 -7.57
CA ALA A 169 -13.31 13.30 -7.63
C ALA A 169 -12.92 13.86 -6.25
N GLY A 170 -13.91 14.21 -5.42
CA GLY A 170 -13.69 14.68 -4.05
C GLY A 170 -13.00 13.63 -3.16
N ALA A 171 -13.44 12.38 -3.22
CA ALA A 171 -12.80 11.26 -2.50
C ALA A 171 -11.35 11.06 -2.93
N ALA A 172 -11.07 11.11 -4.25
CA ALA A 172 -9.69 11.00 -4.75
C ALA A 172 -8.82 12.16 -4.26
N ILE A 173 -9.32 13.40 -4.32
CA ILE A 173 -8.61 14.59 -3.82
C ILE A 173 -8.32 14.47 -2.33
N ALA A 174 -9.28 14.04 -1.53
CA ALA A 174 -9.11 13.84 -0.09
C ALA A 174 -8.01 12.81 0.21
N THR A 175 -8.03 11.67 -0.47
CA THR A 175 -7.02 10.61 -0.34
C THR A 175 -5.62 11.12 -0.67
N ILE A 176 -5.45 11.81 -1.81
CA ILE A 176 -4.15 12.35 -2.22
C ILE A 176 -3.68 13.45 -1.28
N SER A 177 -4.57 14.34 -0.87
CA SER A 177 -4.24 15.43 0.06
C SER A 177 -3.76 14.87 1.41
N ALA A 178 -4.42 13.84 1.94
CA ALA A 178 -4.02 13.16 3.16
C ALA A 178 -2.64 12.51 3.02
N GLN A 179 -2.36 11.85 1.88
CA GLN A 179 -1.04 11.27 1.57
C GLN A 179 0.04 12.35 1.44
N ALA A 180 -0.26 13.47 0.76
CA ALA A 180 0.66 14.59 0.59
C ALA A 180 1.04 15.20 1.94
N ILE A 181 0.06 15.46 2.80
CA ILE A 181 0.28 16.00 4.14
C ILE A 181 1.16 15.05 4.96
N SER A 182 0.88 13.76 4.95
CA SER A 182 1.69 12.77 5.66
C SER A 182 3.12 12.71 5.13
N GLY A 183 3.30 12.72 3.81
CA GLY A 183 4.62 12.76 3.17
C GLY A 183 5.41 14.01 3.56
N ILE A 184 4.77 15.16 3.52
CA ILE A 184 5.37 16.45 3.92
C ILE A 184 5.74 16.45 5.42
N LEU A 185 4.87 15.93 6.29
CA LEU A 185 5.15 15.82 7.73
C LEU A 185 6.32 14.87 7.99
N CYS A 186 6.41 13.72 7.31
CA CYS A 186 7.57 12.84 7.38
C CYS A 186 8.85 13.58 6.95
N LEU A 187 8.81 14.34 5.86
CA LEU A 187 9.95 15.11 5.36
C LEU A 187 10.40 16.17 6.38
N ILE A 188 9.46 16.95 6.90
CA ILE A 188 9.73 17.98 7.92
C ILE A 188 10.33 17.33 9.17
N PHE A 189 9.80 16.20 9.61
CA PHE A 189 10.33 15.47 10.75
C PHE A 189 11.77 15.02 10.52
N ILE A 190 12.07 14.43 9.36
CA ILE A 190 13.43 14.01 8.99
C ILE A 190 14.37 15.21 9.01
N ILE A 191 13.99 16.31 8.37
CA ILE A 191 14.83 17.52 8.29
C ILE A 191 15.06 18.14 9.68
N ARG A 192 14.05 18.14 10.55
CA ARG A 192 14.17 18.82 11.86
C ARG A 192 14.74 17.94 12.97
N LYS A 193 14.43 16.65 12.97
CA LYS A 193 14.72 15.75 14.11
C LYS A 193 15.78 14.69 13.81
N MET A 194 15.95 14.29 12.54
CA MET A 194 16.83 13.18 12.18
C MET A 194 18.10 13.66 11.46
N LYS A 195 19.03 14.31 12.21
CA LYS A 195 20.31 14.81 11.68
C LYS A 195 21.13 13.71 11.00
N LEU A 196 20.94 12.45 11.42
CA LEU A 196 21.59 11.27 10.83
C LEU A 196 21.29 11.13 9.33
N LEU A 197 20.05 11.46 8.92
CA LEU A 197 19.57 11.33 7.56
C LEU A 197 19.83 12.56 6.67
N TRP A 198 20.46 13.60 7.22
CA TRP A 198 20.74 14.82 6.45
C TRP A 198 21.72 14.55 5.32
N LEU A 199 21.33 14.97 4.13
CA LEU A 199 22.12 14.85 2.91
C LEU A 199 23.11 16.02 2.81
N LYS A 200 24.41 15.74 2.89
CA LYS A 200 25.47 16.71 2.60
C LYS A 200 25.57 16.94 1.09
N LYS A 201 26.26 18.00 0.67
CA LYS A 201 26.48 18.29 -0.77
C LYS A 201 27.16 17.13 -1.50
N GLU A 202 28.11 16.47 -0.83
CA GLU A 202 28.88 15.34 -1.35
C GLU A 202 28.02 14.10 -1.64
N ASN A 203 26.92 13.92 -0.90
CA ASN A 203 25.99 12.81 -1.09
C ASN A 203 24.99 13.04 -2.24
N ARG A 204 24.93 14.27 -2.78
CA ARG A 204 23.97 14.65 -3.84
C ARG A 204 24.51 14.35 -5.24
N THR A 205 25.11 13.19 -5.41
CA THR A 205 25.65 12.70 -6.69
C THR A 205 25.02 11.36 -7.04
N ILE A 206 24.72 11.18 -8.33
CA ILE A 206 24.22 9.89 -8.82
C ILE A 206 25.40 8.92 -8.89
N LYS A 207 25.30 7.83 -8.13
CA LYS A 207 26.30 6.76 -8.07
C LYS A 207 25.75 5.49 -8.71
N GLY A 208 26.36 5.06 -9.83
CA GLY A 208 25.88 3.91 -10.60
C GLY A 208 25.74 2.63 -9.78
N ASP A 209 26.68 2.37 -8.88
CA ASP A 209 26.62 1.19 -7.99
C ASP A 209 25.41 1.25 -7.03
N ALA A 210 25.15 2.44 -6.47
CA ALA A 210 23.97 2.63 -5.60
C ALA A 210 22.67 2.45 -6.38
N VAL A 211 22.58 3.04 -7.57
CA VAL A 211 21.41 2.89 -8.46
C VAL A 211 21.19 1.42 -8.81
N LYS A 212 22.23 0.68 -9.18
CA LYS A 212 22.15 -0.73 -9.52
C LYS A 212 21.67 -1.59 -8.34
N GLU A 213 22.24 -1.39 -7.14
CA GLU A 213 21.84 -2.14 -5.94
C GLU A 213 20.39 -1.80 -5.52
N LEU A 214 20.00 -0.53 -5.59
CA LEU A 214 18.64 -0.09 -5.32
C LEU A 214 17.63 -0.71 -6.29
N LEU A 215 17.91 -0.65 -7.60
CA LEU A 215 17.04 -1.25 -8.61
C LEU A 215 16.94 -2.78 -8.45
N ALA A 216 18.06 -3.45 -8.13
CA ALA A 216 18.07 -4.90 -7.90
C ALA A 216 17.19 -5.32 -6.71
N MET A 217 16.95 -4.45 -5.74
CA MET A 217 16.07 -4.71 -4.58
C MET A 217 14.66 -4.17 -4.78
N GLY A 218 14.54 -2.95 -5.30
CA GLY A 218 13.26 -2.26 -5.42
C GLY A 218 12.38 -2.79 -6.55
N MET A 219 12.97 -3.06 -7.72
CA MET A 219 12.17 -3.52 -8.88
C MET A 219 11.53 -4.89 -8.64
N PRO A 220 12.25 -5.94 -8.16
CA PRO A 220 11.63 -7.21 -7.86
C PRO A 220 10.55 -7.10 -6.79
N THR A 221 10.77 -6.29 -5.74
CA THR A 221 9.78 -6.10 -4.68
C THR A 221 8.52 -5.40 -5.21
N GLY A 222 8.67 -4.37 -6.05
CA GLY A 222 7.55 -3.72 -6.73
C GLY A 222 6.78 -4.67 -7.64
N LEU A 223 7.49 -5.45 -8.46
CA LEU A 223 6.89 -6.45 -9.35
C LEU A 223 6.17 -7.56 -8.58
N GLN A 224 6.65 -7.96 -7.40
CA GLN A 224 5.96 -8.93 -6.54
C GLN A 224 4.53 -8.47 -6.20
N PHE A 225 4.34 -7.19 -5.82
CA PHE A 225 3.03 -6.64 -5.57
C PHE A 225 2.16 -6.59 -6.83
N SER A 226 2.75 -6.20 -7.96
CA SER A 226 2.05 -6.16 -9.25
C SER A 226 1.59 -7.54 -9.72
N ILE A 227 2.44 -8.56 -9.61
CA ILE A 227 2.09 -9.94 -9.97
C ILE A 227 0.97 -10.46 -9.07
N THR A 228 1.01 -10.16 -7.76
CA THR A 228 -0.06 -10.51 -6.83
C THR A 228 -1.38 -9.83 -7.23
N ALA A 229 -1.34 -8.56 -7.65
CA ALA A 229 -2.50 -7.84 -8.15
C ALA A 229 -3.09 -8.51 -9.40
N ILE A 230 -2.25 -8.82 -10.39
CA ILE A 230 -2.66 -9.51 -11.63
C ILE A 230 -3.29 -10.87 -11.30
N GLY A 231 -2.65 -11.66 -10.42
CA GLY A 231 -3.20 -12.94 -9.98
C GLY A 231 -4.60 -12.81 -9.35
N SER A 232 -4.81 -11.78 -8.52
CA SER A 232 -6.11 -11.49 -7.93
C SER A 232 -7.16 -11.10 -8.97
N MET A 233 -6.77 -10.33 -10.01
CA MET A 233 -7.65 -9.96 -11.12
C MET A 233 -8.09 -11.19 -11.93
N VAL A 234 -7.16 -12.08 -12.25
CA VAL A 234 -7.45 -13.33 -12.99
C VAL A 234 -8.41 -14.22 -12.20
N MET A 235 -8.16 -14.39 -10.90
CA MET A 235 -9.07 -15.14 -10.03
C MET A 235 -10.46 -14.49 -9.94
N GLN A 236 -10.54 -13.17 -9.84
CA GLN A 236 -11.82 -12.45 -9.85
C GLN A 236 -12.56 -12.65 -11.18
N SER A 237 -11.87 -12.56 -12.30
CA SER A 237 -12.45 -12.78 -13.63
C SER A 237 -13.00 -14.20 -13.78
N ALA A 238 -12.25 -15.22 -13.37
CA ALA A 238 -12.71 -16.60 -13.38
C ALA A 238 -13.95 -16.81 -12.49
N ASN A 239 -13.97 -16.18 -11.32
CA ASN A 239 -15.11 -16.28 -10.38
C ASN A 239 -16.36 -15.57 -10.90
N ASN A 240 -16.22 -14.51 -11.70
CA ASN A 240 -17.36 -13.79 -12.28
C ASN A 240 -18.22 -14.69 -13.18
N GLY A 241 -17.62 -15.74 -13.78
CA GLY A 241 -18.33 -16.74 -14.58
C GLY A 241 -19.21 -17.71 -13.78
N LEU A 242 -19.07 -17.78 -12.44
CA LEU A 242 -19.81 -18.71 -11.57
C LEU A 242 -21.15 -18.16 -11.05
N GLY A 243 -21.47 -16.91 -11.37
CA GLY A 243 -22.72 -16.26 -10.96
C GLY A 243 -22.61 -15.40 -9.70
N SER A 244 -23.61 -14.53 -9.50
CA SER A 244 -23.60 -13.44 -8.52
C SER A 244 -23.40 -13.90 -7.06
N THR A 245 -23.92 -15.06 -6.69
CA THR A 245 -23.77 -15.63 -5.34
C THR A 245 -22.29 -15.94 -5.04
N TYR A 246 -21.59 -16.58 -5.98
CA TYR A 246 -20.17 -16.90 -5.82
C TYR A 246 -19.28 -15.66 -5.88
N VAL A 247 -19.60 -14.70 -6.74
CA VAL A 247 -18.90 -13.40 -6.78
C VAL A 247 -18.99 -12.68 -5.45
N SER A 248 -20.18 -12.63 -4.84
CA SER A 248 -20.38 -12.00 -3.54
C SER A 248 -19.63 -12.74 -2.42
N ALA A 249 -19.68 -14.07 -2.41
CA ALA A 249 -18.97 -14.91 -1.44
C ALA A 249 -17.45 -14.73 -1.56
N PHE A 250 -16.92 -14.76 -2.78
CA PHE A 250 -15.51 -14.55 -3.05
C PHE A 250 -15.03 -13.16 -2.63
N THR A 251 -15.83 -12.12 -2.90
CA THR A 251 -15.50 -10.75 -2.51
C THR A 251 -15.42 -10.61 -0.98
N ALA A 252 -16.36 -11.21 -0.24
CA ALA A 252 -16.34 -11.24 1.22
C ALA A 252 -15.09 -11.98 1.74
N ALA A 253 -14.79 -13.15 1.19
CA ALA A 253 -13.61 -13.94 1.54
C ALA A 253 -12.31 -13.19 1.26
N MET A 254 -12.21 -12.47 0.13
CA MET A 254 -11.03 -11.66 -0.21
C MET A 254 -10.82 -10.49 0.76
N LYS A 255 -11.88 -9.86 1.27
CA LYS A 255 -11.76 -8.83 2.31
C LYS A 255 -11.21 -9.42 3.62
N ILE A 256 -11.75 -10.57 4.06
CA ILE A 256 -11.25 -11.28 5.25
C ILE A 256 -9.78 -11.68 5.05
N LYS A 257 -9.44 -12.26 3.89
CA LYS A 257 -8.04 -12.59 3.53
C LYS A 257 -7.12 -11.39 3.66
N GLN A 258 -7.53 -10.23 3.15
CA GLN A 258 -6.70 -9.02 3.16
C GLN A 258 -6.36 -8.58 4.59
N PHE A 259 -7.33 -8.61 5.52
CA PHE A 259 -7.09 -8.34 6.93
C PHE A 259 -6.16 -9.39 7.56
N THR A 260 -6.40 -10.66 7.27
CA THR A 260 -5.61 -11.77 7.82
C THR A 260 -4.17 -11.76 7.31
N MET A 261 -3.91 -11.26 6.10
CA MET A 261 -2.56 -11.18 5.54
C MET A 261 -1.74 -10.00 6.09
N CYS A 262 -2.36 -8.92 6.59
CA CYS A 262 -1.65 -7.74 7.09
C CYS A 262 -0.54 -8.03 8.12
N PRO A 263 -0.72 -8.92 9.13
CA PRO A 263 0.36 -9.26 10.05
C PRO A 263 1.53 -10.00 9.39
N PHE A 264 1.28 -10.83 8.38
CA PHE A 264 2.35 -11.49 7.62
C PHE A 264 3.20 -10.47 6.86
N ASP A 265 2.58 -9.49 6.21
CA ASP A 265 3.30 -8.40 5.53
C ASP A 265 4.13 -7.58 6.53
N ALA A 266 3.61 -7.35 7.73
CA ALA A 266 4.33 -6.66 8.79
C ALA A 266 5.54 -7.47 9.29
N ILE A 267 5.39 -8.78 9.48
CA ILE A 267 6.49 -9.68 9.86
C ILE A 267 7.55 -9.70 8.75
N ALA A 268 7.15 -9.85 7.49
CA ALA A 268 8.06 -9.87 6.35
C ALA A 268 8.87 -8.57 6.23
N THR A 269 8.21 -7.41 6.33
CA THR A 269 8.87 -6.10 6.29
C THR A 269 9.83 -5.93 7.47
N SER A 270 9.42 -6.31 8.67
CA SER A 270 10.25 -6.22 9.88
C SER A 270 11.47 -7.13 9.79
N ALA A 271 11.28 -8.36 9.31
CA ALA A 271 12.36 -9.32 9.11
C ALA A 271 13.36 -8.82 8.05
N SER A 272 12.88 -8.23 6.96
CA SER A 272 13.74 -7.66 5.91
C SER A 272 14.62 -6.55 6.47
N VAL A 273 14.08 -5.60 7.21
CA VAL A 273 14.86 -4.52 7.84
C VAL A 273 15.84 -5.08 8.87
N PHE A 274 15.39 -5.98 9.75
CA PHE A 274 16.22 -6.59 10.77
C PHE A 274 17.40 -7.37 10.17
N CYS A 275 17.12 -8.22 9.18
CA CYS A 275 18.17 -9.00 8.49
C CYS A 275 19.15 -8.07 7.78
N SER A 276 18.68 -7.02 7.12
CA SER A 276 19.52 -6.09 6.39
C SER A 276 20.46 -5.32 7.32
N GLN A 277 19.95 -4.82 8.46
CA GLN A 277 20.78 -4.15 9.46
C GLN A 277 21.84 -5.09 10.05
N ASN A 278 21.46 -6.31 10.42
CA ASN A 278 22.40 -7.30 10.98
C ASN A 278 23.40 -7.82 9.93
N LEU A 279 23.00 -7.88 8.66
CA LEU A 279 23.93 -8.19 7.56
C LEU A 279 24.98 -7.10 7.43
N GLY A 280 24.58 -5.83 7.49
CA GLY A 280 25.48 -4.70 7.49
C GLY A 280 26.45 -4.72 8.68
N ALA A 281 25.97 -5.09 9.85
CA ALA A 281 26.75 -5.23 11.08
C ALA A 281 27.63 -6.49 11.13
N GLY A 282 27.59 -7.37 10.11
CA GLY A 282 28.34 -8.63 10.12
C GLY A 282 27.82 -9.68 11.12
N GLN A 283 26.59 -9.52 11.65
CA GLN A 283 26.00 -10.33 12.73
C GLN A 283 25.18 -11.52 12.19
N SER A 284 25.82 -12.46 11.50
CA SER A 284 25.15 -13.59 10.85
C SER A 284 24.33 -14.46 11.81
N ASP A 285 24.79 -14.66 13.06
CA ASP A 285 24.05 -15.44 14.05
C ASP A 285 22.76 -14.73 14.52
N ARG A 286 22.76 -13.40 14.58
CA ARG A 286 21.56 -12.64 14.87
C ARG A 286 20.55 -12.75 13.73
N ILE A 287 20.99 -12.78 12.47
CA ILE A 287 20.12 -13.01 11.31
C ILE A 287 19.42 -14.35 11.42
N LYS A 288 20.15 -15.43 11.70
CA LYS A 288 19.58 -16.78 11.89
C LYS A 288 18.55 -16.81 13.01
N LYS A 289 18.87 -16.20 14.17
CA LYS A 289 17.95 -16.13 15.33
C LYS A 289 16.71 -15.31 14.98
N GLY A 290 16.88 -14.14 14.36
CA GLY A 290 15.77 -13.28 13.95
C GLY A 290 14.86 -13.95 12.92
N LEU A 291 15.43 -14.64 11.94
CA LEU A 291 14.67 -15.40 10.94
C LEU A 291 13.84 -16.51 11.59
N ARG A 292 14.46 -17.30 12.50
CA ARG A 292 13.74 -18.33 13.27
C ARG A 292 12.59 -17.72 14.08
N CYS A 293 12.84 -16.62 14.78
CA CYS A 293 11.81 -15.91 15.53
C CYS A 293 10.67 -15.43 14.61
N GLY A 294 10.98 -14.81 13.47
CA GLY A 294 10.00 -14.38 12.49
C GLY A 294 9.15 -15.54 11.94
N ILE A 295 9.79 -16.68 11.61
CA ILE A 295 9.09 -17.90 11.17
C ILE A 295 8.19 -18.43 12.30
N THR A 296 8.69 -18.53 13.54
CA THR A 296 7.91 -19.03 14.68
C THR A 296 6.67 -18.15 14.94
N VAL A 297 6.85 -16.83 14.94
CA VAL A 297 5.74 -15.88 15.11
C VAL A 297 4.76 -15.98 13.94
N GLY A 298 5.27 -16.07 12.71
CA GLY A 298 4.44 -16.20 11.52
C GLY A 298 3.63 -17.49 11.50
N VAL A 299 4.26 -18.64 11.82
CA VAL A 299 3.58 -19.94 11.91
C VAL A 299 2.54 -19.92 13.06
N GLY A 300 2.93 -19.42 14.24
CA GLY A 300 2.01 -19.32 15.39
C GLY A 300 0.78 -18.45 15.08
N TYR A 301 1.00 -17.30 14.44
CA TYR A 301 -0.09 -16.45 13.97
C TYR A 301 -0.93 -17.16 12.89
N GLY A 302 -0.29 -17.84 11.93
CA GLY A 302 -0.99 -18.58 10.87
C GLY A 302 -1.90 -19.68 11.40
N ILE A 303 -1.43 -20.44 12.39
CA ILE A 303 -2.24 -21.47 13.06
C ILE A 303 -3.42 -20.80 13.80
N ALA A 304 -3.17 -19.75 14.58
CA ALA A 304 -4.22 -19.06 15.33
C ALA A 304 -5.26 -18.44 14.38
N ALA A 305 -4.82 -17.77 13.31
CA ALA A 305 -5.70 -17.18 12.29
C ALA A 305 -6.47 -18.28 11.53
N GLY A 306 -5.83 -19.40 11.18
CA GLY A 306 -6.47 -20.54 10.53
C GLY A 306 -7.59 -21.14 11.39
N ILE A 307 -7.30 -21.39 12.66
CA ILE A 307 -8.30 -21.86 13.63
C ILE A 307 -9.47 -20.85 13.74
N LEU A 308 -9.17 -19.57 13.88
CA LEU A 308 -10.18 -18.53 13.93
C LEU A 308 -11.08 -18.54 12.67
N LEU A 309 -10.47 -18.63 11.49
CA LEU A 309 -11.21 -18.65 10.23
C LEU A 309 -12.08 -19.89 10.06
N ILE A 310 -11.62 -21.07 10.51
CA ILE A 310 -12.40 -22.31 10.46
C ILE A 310 -13.66 -22.17 11.35
N PHE A 311 -13.52 -21.67 12.57
CA PHE A 311 -14.64 -21.57 13.51
C PHE A 311 -15.48 -20.31 13.34
N ALA A 312 -14.91 -19.19 12.96
CA ALA A 312 -15.57 -17.90 12.88
C ALA A 312 -15.75 -17.38 11.43
N GLY A 313 -15.29 -18.08 10.40
CA GLY A 313 -15.32 -17.61 9.01
C GLY A 313 -16.71 -17.23 8.53
N ARG A 314 -17.72 -18.04 8.84
CA ARG A 314 -19.13 -17.73 8.53
C ARG A 314 -19.60 -16.45 9.24
N THR A 315 -19.26 -16.28 10.51
CA THR A 315 -19.62 -15.09 11.29
C THR A 315 -18.90 -13.85 10.78
N LEU A 316 -17.62 -13.98 10.39
CA LEU A 316 -16.85 -12.91 9.81
C LEU A 316 -17.39 -12.49 8.43
N SER A 317 -17.84 -13.45 7.62
CA SER A 317 -18.50 -13.17 6.34
C SER A 317 -19.80 -12.37 6.51
N MET A 318 -20.53 -12.53 7.63
CA MET A 318 -21.73 -11.74 7.94
C MET A 318 -21.45 -10.24 8.12
N LEU A 319 -20.21 -9.84 8.40
CA LEU A 319 -19.83 -8.42 8.47
C LEU A 319 -19.86 -7.74 7.09
N PHE A 320 -19.68 -8.51 6.02
CA PHE A 320 -19.59 -8.01 4.65
C PHE A 320 -20.83 -8.35 3.81
N VAL A 321 -21.54 -9.41 4.18
CA VAL A 321 -22.73 -9.89 3.49
C VAL A 321 -23.88 -9.91 4.51
N GLY A 322 -25.02 -9.31 4.16
CA GLY A 322 -26.16 -9.23 5.09
C GLY A 322 -26.61 -10.61 5.59
N LYS A 323 -27.09 -10.68 6.83
CA LYS A 323 -27.53 -11.92 7.49
C LYS A 323 -28.57 -12.72 6.71
N SER A 324 -29.33 -12.07 5.82
CA SER A 324 -30.38 -12.69 4.98
C SER A 324 -29.85 -13.47 3.79
N ALA A 325 -28.57 -13.28 3.40
CA ALA A 325 -27.98 -13.93 2.23
C ALA A 325 -27.34 -15.29 2.59
N VAL A 326 -28.14 -16.24 3.06
CA VAL A 326 -27.72 -17.57 3.55
C VAL A 326 -26.86 -18.32 2.50
N ALA A 327 -27.29 -18.31 1.24
CA ALA A 327 -26.57 -18.99 0.16
C ALA A 327 -25.16 -18.42 -0.07
N VAL A 328 -24.98 -17.11 0.09
CA VAL A 328 -23.67 -16.45 -0.03
C VAL A 328 -22.78 -16.79 1.18
N LEU A 329 -23.37 -16.84 2.38
CA LEU A 329 -22.65 -17.22 3.60
C LEU A 329 -22.17 -18.67 3.57
N ASP A 330 -23.01 -19.59 3.08
CA ASP A 330 -22.63 -21.00 2.93
C ASP A 330 -21.57 -21.21 1.83
N ALA A 331 -21.62 -20.42 0.74
CA ALA A 331 -20.59 -20.43 -0.28
C ALA A 331 -19.26 -19.83 0.21
N SER A 332 -19.30 -18.83 1.10
CA SER A 332 -18.09 -18.20 1.65
C SER A 332 -17.41 -19.04 2.75
N ALA A 333 -18.14 -20.00 3.33
CA ALA A 333 -17.61 -20.89 4.38
C ALA A 333 -16.96 -22.16 3.80
N LYS A 334 -17.17 -22.46 2.53
CA LYS A 334 -16.50 -23.55 1.78
C LYS A 334 -15.20 -23.09 1.19
#